data_7b0157cf19014f3586ead15c23f990d4
#
_entry.id   7b0157cf19014f3586ead15c23f990d4
#
_cell.length_a   1.000
_cell.length_b   1.000
_cell.length_c   1.000
_cell.angle_alpha   90.00
_cell.angle_beta   90.00
_cell.angle_gamma   90.00
#
_symmetry.space_group_name_H-M   'P 1'
#
loop_
_entity.id
_entity.type
_entity.pdbx_description
1 polymer ?
#
loop_
_entity_poly.entity_id
_entity_poly.type
_entity_poly.pdbx_seq_one_letter_code
_entity_poly.pdbx_strand_id
1 'polypeptide(L)'
;ENFEPNPGFHEGNSWNYTFYVPHDVYGLAKLMGGKKPFIDKLQMVFDEGLYDPANEPDIAYAHLFSYFKGEEWRTQKETQRLIDKYFTTKPDGIPGNDDTGTMSSWAIFNMIGFYPDCPGLPEYTLTTPVFNKVTIRLDPKWYKEKELIIETNRTQPGTLYIDKVLLNGQKFNKYHITHDELVHGKYLKFELK
;
A
#
# COMPACT_ATOMS: atom_id res chain seq x y z
N GLU A 1 -10.83 -11.05 17.00
CA GLU A 1 -10.66 -12.14 18.00
C GLU A 1 -10.49 -13.53 17.36
N ASN A 2 -10.15 -13.63 16.07
CA ASN A 2 -9.96 -14.90 15.37
C ASN A 2 -8.59 -15.00 14.72
N PHE A 3 -7.56 -14.50 15.40
CA PHE A 3 -6.17 -14.63 14.96
C PHE A 3 -5.49 -15.90 15.50
N GLU A 4 -6.26 -16.77 16.15
CA GLU A 4 -5.76 -18.07 16.57
C GLU A 4 -5.40 -18.92 15.35
N PRO A 5 -4.20 -19.48 15.30
CA PRO A 5 -3.79 -20.34 14.20
C PRO A 5 -4.73 -21.54 14.03
N ASN A 6 -5.20 -21.73 12.82
CA ASN A 6 -6.00 -22.91 12.48
C ASN A 6 -5.09 -24.09 12.06
N PRO A 7 -5.48 -25.34 12.28
CA PRO A 7 -4.73 -26.48 11.77
C PRO A 7 -4.45 -26.35 10.26
N GLY A 8 -3.19 -26.47 9.90
CA GLY A 8 -2.74 -26.33 8.50
C GLY A 8 -2.27 -24.93 8.09
N PHE A 9 -2.37 -23.93 8.97
CA PHE A 9 -1.86 -22.58 8.75
C PHE A 9 -0.81 -22.22 9.80
N HIS A 10 0.21 -21.48 9.38
CA HIS A 10 1.23 -20.95 10.27
C HIS A 10 0.84 -19.52 10.66
N GLU A 11 0.72 -19.25 11.96
CA GLU A 11 0.42 -17.90 12.50
C GLU A 11 -0.82 -17.23 11.91
N GLY A 12 -1.85 -18.00 11.56
CA GLY A 12 -3.04 -17.41 10.95
C GLY A 12 -4.11 -18.42 10.61
N ASN A 13 -4.95 -18.04 9.70
CA ASN A 13 -6.09 -18.83 9.22
C ASN A 13 -6.30 -18.66 7.70
N SER A 14 -7.33 -19.28 7.16
CA SER A 14 -7.61 -19.21 5.72
C SER A 14 -7.84 -17.79 5.20
N TRP A 15 -8.32 -16.85 6.01
CA TRP A 15 -8.51 -15.46 5.59
C TRP A 15 -7.18 -14.75 5.38
N ASN A 16 -6.20 -14.99 6.27
CA ASN A 16 -4.86 -14.40 6.19
C ASN A 16 -4.07 -14.92 4.99
N TYR A 17 -4.38 -16.10 4.45
CA TYR A 17 -3.68 -16.67 3.30
C TYR A 17 -4.46 -16.60 1.98
N THR A 18 -5.75 -16.26 2.01
CA THR A 18 -6.62 -16.31 0.82
C THR A 18 -6.12 -15.40 -0.31
N PHE A 19 -5.57 -14.22 0.01
CA PHE A 19 -5.14 -13.23 -0.98
C PHE A 19 -3.62 -13.16 -1.12
N TYR A 20 -2.86 -14.03 -0.45
CA TYR A 20 -1.40 -14.02 -0.50
C TYR A 20 -0.90 -14.73 -1.76
N VAL A 21 -1.17 -14.11 -2.91
CA VAL A 21 -0.68 -14.50 -4.25
C VAL A 21 -0.14 -13.24 -4.94
N PRO A 22 0.90 -12.59 -4.39
CA PRO A 22 1.35 -11.28 -4.85
C PRO A 22 1.84 -11.30 -6.31
N HIS A 23 2.33 -12.45 -6.78
CA HIS A 23 2.87 -12.62 -8.12
C HIS A 23 1.81 -12.78 -9.22
N ASP A 24 0.54 -13.08 -8.87
CA ASP A 24 -0.54 -13.25 -9.86
C ASP A 24 -1.93 -12.88 -9.29
N VAL A 25 -2.10 -11.61 -8.95
CA VAL A 25 -3.35 -11.07 -8.42
C VAL A 25 -4.52 -11.24 -9.41
N TYR A 26 -4.24 -11.07 -10.70
CA TYR A 26 -5.28 -11.24 -11.73
C TYR A 26 -5.71 -12.70 -11.92
N GLY A 27 -4.76 -13.64 -11.84
CA GLY A 27 -5.05 -15.08 -11.86
C GLY A 27 -5.88 -15.49 -10.66
N LEU A 28 -5.55 -15.01 -9.45
CA LEU A 28 -6.34 -15.23 -8.25
C LEU A 28 -7.76 -14.68 -8.40
N ALA A 29 -7.91 -13.45 -8.88
CA ALA A 29 -9.22 -12.87 -9.13
C ALA A 29 -10.05 -13.67 -10.13
N LYS A 30 -9.41 -14.20 -11.19
CA LYS A 30 -10.06 -15.08 -12.17
C LYS A 30 -10.56 -16.37 -11.51
N LEU A 31 -9.76 -16.99 -10.65
CA LEU A 31 -10.15 -18.20 -9.89
C LEU A 31 -11.33 -17.92 -8.95
N MET A 32 -11.42 -16.72 -8.39
CA MET A 32 -12.53 -16.29 -7.53
C MET A 32 -13.81 -15.90 -8.30
N GLY A 33 -13.83 -16.00 -9.62
CA GLY A 33 -14.99 -15.65 -10.45
C GLY A 33 -14.94 -14.25 -11.06
N GLY A 34 -13.78 -13.59 -11.03
CA GLY A 34 -13.54 -12.29 -11.65
C GLY A 34 -13.39 -11.11 -10.67
N LYS A 35 -13.28 -9.90 -11.23
CA LYS A 35 -13.07 -8.66 -10.47
C LYS A 35 -14.06 -8.50 -9.30
N LYS A 36 -15.36 -8.57 -9.58
CA LYS A 36 -16.37 -8.23 -8.56
C LYS A 36 -16.33 -9.17 -7.35
N PRO A 37 -16.36 -10.52 -7.50
CA PRO A 37 -16.24 -11.43 -6.36
C PRO A 37 -14.93 -11.26 -5.59
N PHE A 38 -13.82 -11.00 -6.28
CA PHE A 38 -12.52 -10.71 -5.65
C PHE A 38 -12.59 -9.46 -4.76
N ILE A 39 -13.06 -8.33 -5.32
CA ILE A 39 -13.17 -7.06 -4.60
C ILE A 39 -14.14 -7.15 -3.42
N ASP A 40 -15.30 -7.77 -3.62
CA ASP A 40 -16.29 -7.92 -2.54
C ASP A 40 -15.73 -8.75 -1.39
N LYS A 41 -15.04 -9.86 -1.70
CA LYS A 41 -14.44 -10.73 -0.69
C LYS A 41 -13.25 -10.06 0.00
N LEU A 42 -12.42 -9.31 -0.73
CA LEU A 42 -11.30 -8.55 -0.16
C LEU A 42 -11.83 -7.44 0.75
N GLN A 43 -12.87 -6.70 0.35
CA GLN A 43 -13.47 -5.67 1.20
C GLN A 43 -14.06 -6.25 2.48
N MET A 44 -14.69 -7.41 2.41
CA MET A 44 -15.22 -8.12 3.57
C MET A 44 -14.14 -8.42 4.62
N VAL A 45 -12.90 -8.74 4.21
CA VAL A 45 -11.78 -8.94 5.13
C VAL A 45 -11.55 -7.72 6.03
N PHE A 46 -11.67 -6.52 5.44
CA PHE A 46 -11.52 -5.27 6.20
C PHE A 46 -12.77 -4.90 7.00
N ASP A 47 -13.96 -5.09 6.43
CA ASP A 47 -15.22 -4.66 7.05
C ASP A 47 -15.59 -5.53 8.26
N GLU A 48 -15.28 -6.83 8.20
CA GLU A 48 -15.54 -7.79 9.27
C GLU A 48 -14.38 -7.97 10.25
N GLY A 49 -13.27 -7.23 10.05
CA GLY A 49 -12.12 -7.28 10.95
C GLY A 49 -11.33 -8.59 10.88
N LEU A 50 -11.32 -9.23 9.71
CA LEU A 50 -10.58 -10.47 9.44
C LEU A 50 -9.12 -10.21 9.02
N TYR A 51 -8.76 -8.95 8.80
CA TYR A 51 -7.42 -8.49 8.50
C TYR A 51 -6.55 -8.52 9.76
N ASP A 52 -5.41 -9.18 9.69
CA ASP A 52 -4.41 -9.16 10.75
C ASP A 52 -3.24 -8.23 10.38
N PRO A 53 -3.12 -7.06 11.00
CA PRO A 53 -2.04 -6.11 10.69
C PRO A 53 -0.66 -6.63 11.11
N ALA A 54 -0.59 -7.65 11.97
CA ALA A 54 0.65 -8.21 12.50
C ALA A 54 1.12 -9.45 11.73
N ASN A 55 0.43 -9.84 10.65
CA ASN A 55 0.75 -11.04 9.88
C ASN A 55 1.20 -10.68 8.45
N GLU A 56 2.39 -11.13 8.06
CA GLU A 56 2.98 -10.79 6.76
C GLU A 56 2.11 -11.11 5.54
N PRO A 57 1.37 -12.22 5.47
CA PRO A 57 0.46 -12.47 4.35
C PRO A 57 -0.54 -11.35 4.10
N ASP A 58 -1.00 -10.67 5.15
CA ASP A 58 -2.03 -9.65 5.06
C ASP A 58 -1.49 -8.27 4.66
N ILE A 59 -0.21 -7.98 4.87
CA ILE A 59 0.34 -6.62 4.69
C ILE A 59 0.17 -6.04 3.28
N ALA A 60 0.03 -6.90 2.26
CA ALA A 60 -0.23 -6.47 0.89
C ALA A 60 -1.72 -6.25 0.59
N TYR A 61 -2.65 -6.74 1.42
CA TYR A 61 -4.09 -6.78 1.10
C TYR A 61 -4.70 -5.42 0.77
N ALA A 62 -4.35 -4.39 1.51
CA ALA A 62 -4.87 -3.04 1.27
C ALA A 62 -4.47 -2.48 -0.10
N HIS A 63 -3.40 -2.99 -0.71
CA HIS A 63 -2.88 -2.54 -2.00
C HIS A 63 -3.54 -3.25 -3.20
N LEU A 64 -4.12 -4.44 -2.98
CA LEU A 64 -4.67 -5.28 -4.04
C LEU A 64 -5.87 -4.66 -4.78
N PHE A 65 -6.57 -3.71 -4.18
CA PHE A 65 -7.63 -2.97 -4.86
C PHE A 65 -7.10 -2.17 -6.06
N SER A 66 -5.88 -1.64 -5.98
CA SER A 66 -5.27 -0.83 -7.03
C SER A 66 -4.94 -1.58 -8.32
N TYR A 67 -4.99 -2.91 -8.30
CA TYR A 67 -4.90 -3.74 -9.51
C TYR A 67 -6.15 -3.61 -10.39
N PHE A 68 -7.25 -3.08 -9.87
CA PHE A 68 -8.54 -3.05 -10.57
C PHE A 68 -9.05 -1.62 -10.75
N LYS A 69 -9.06 -1.18 -12.01
CA LYS A 69 -9.52 0.16 -12.37
C LYS A 69 -10.87 0.50 -11.75
N GLY A 70 -10.91 1.65 -11.05
CA GLY A 70 -12.08 2.17 -10.35
C GLY A 70 -12.19 1.74 -8.90
N GLU A 71 -11.28 0.88 -8.40
CA GLU A 71 -11.24 0.41 -7.00
C GLU A 71 -10.06 1.02 -6.22
N GLU A 72 -9.21 1.79 -6.85
CA GLU A 72 -7.98 2.35 -6.27
C GLU A 72 -8.25 3.21 -5.03
N TRP A 73 -9.41 3.83 -4.96
CA TRP A 73 -9.85 4.60 -3.81
C TRP A 73 -9.96 3.76 -2.53
N ARG A 74 -10.18 2.44 -2.66
CA ARG A 74 -10.22 1.51 -1.52
C ARG A 74 -8.83 1.34 -0.93
N THR A 75 -7.80 1.20 -1.77
CA THR A 75 -6.40 1.20 -1.31
C THR A 75 -6.11 2.45 -0.48
N GLN A 76 -6.49 3.63 -0.98
CA GLN A 76 -6.27 4.90 -0.29
C GLN A 76 -7.00 4.95 1.07
N LYS A 77 -8.24 4.49 1.09
CA LYS A 77 -9.05 4.42 2.31
C LYS A 77 -8.50 3.43 3.33
N GLU A 78 -8.23 2.20 2.89
CA GLU A 78 -7.85 1.14 3.83
C GLU A 78 -6.42 1.35 4.35
N THR A 79 -5.45 1.79 3.53
CA THR A 79 -4.11 2.11 4.01
C THR A 79 -4.14 3.23 5.05
N GLN A 80 -4.90 4.32 4.82
CA GLN A 80 -5.03 5.39 5.81
C GLN A 80 -5.69 4.90 7.09
N ARG A 81 -6.77 4.12 6.98
CA ARG A 81 -7.46 3.55 8.14
C ARG A 81 -6.55 2.66 8.99
N LEU A 82 -5.70 1.85 8.34
CA LEU A 82 -4.75 0.99 9.03
C LEU A 82 -3.65 1.80 9.73
N ILE A 83 -3.12 2.84 9.08
CA ILE A 83 -2.16 3.75 9.69
C ILE A 83 -2.77 4.38 10.95
N ASP A 84 -3.95 4.98 10.84
CA ASP A 84 -4.59 5.70 11.94
C ASP A 84 -4.95 4.77 13.12
N LYS A 85 -5.30 3.52 12.81
CA LYS A 85 -5.76 2.56 13.83
C LYS A 85 -4.61 1.88 14.56
N TYR A 86 -3.55 1.50 13.85
CA TYR A 86 -2.56 0.57 14.37
C TYR A 86 -1.19 1.19 14.60
N PHE A 87 -0.88 2.34 14.01
CA PHE A 87 0.43 2.97 14.16
C PHE A 87 0.33 4.24 14.99
N THR A 88 1.04 4.27 16.11
CA THR A 88 1.01 5.39 17.05
C THR A 88 2.42 5.83 17.44
N THR A 89 2.54 6.96 18.15
CA THR A 89 3.82 7.45 18.68
C THR A 89 4.18 6.89 20.06
N LYS A 90 3.43 5.90 20.54
CA LYS A 90 3.67 5.23 21.83
C LYS A 90 4.74 4.14 21.70
N PRO A 91 5.33 3.65 22.81
CA PRO A 91 6.29 2.54 22.79
C PRO A 91 5.74 1.24 22.17
N ASP A 92 4.43 1.02 22.28
CA ASP A 92 3.65 -0.10 21.71
C ASP A 92 2.97 0.30 20.40
N GLY A 93 3.54 1.24 19.66
CA GLY A 93 2.91 1.94 18.54
C GLY A 93 2.93 1.22 17.19
N ILE A 94 3.30 -0.06 17.15
CA ILE A 94 3.20 -0.91 15.95
C ILE A 94 2.37 -2.16 16.26
N PRO A 95 1.65 -2.73 15.29
CA PRO A 95 0.93 -3.98 15.50
C PRO A 95 1.90 -5.16 15.53
N GLY A 96 1.88 -5.96 16.60
CA GLY A 96 2.74 -7.13 16.74
C GLY A 96 4.23 -6.84 16.80
N ASN A 97 5.03 -7.74 16.25
CA ASN A 97 6.48 -7.59 16.15
C ASN A 97 6.87 -6.77 14.90
N ASP A 98 7.99 -6.06 14.97
CA ASP A 98 8.47 -5.29 13.81
C ASP A 98 9.10 -6.16 12.71
N ASP A 99 9.48 -7.38 13.03
CA ASP A 99 10.01 -8.41 12.12
C ASP A 99 11.05 -7.87 11.13
N THR A 100 12.21 -7.53 11.68
CA THR A 100 13.34 -6.98 10.91
C THR A 100 13.02 -5.63 10.23
N GLY A 101 12.07 -4.88 10.77
CA GLY A 101 11.64 -3.58 10.25
C GLY A 101 10.47 -3.66 9.26
N THR A 102 9.84 -4.81 9.10
CA THR A 102 8.74 -4.99 8.14
C THR A 102 7.56 -4.06 8.45
N MET A 103 7.10 -4.00 9.71
CA MET A 103 5.94 -3.21 10.08
C MET A 103 6.22 -1.70 10.08
N SER A 104 7.37 -1.28 10.62
CA SER A 104 7.77 0.14 10.53
C SER A 104 7.99 0.58 9.09
N SER A 105 8.57 -0.27 8.24
CA SER A 105 8.73 0.03 6.81
C SER A 105 7.38 0.13 6.11
N TRP A 106 6.43 -0.77 6.43
CA TRP A 106 5.07 -0.71 5.88
C TRP A 106 4.43 0.65 6.16
N ALA A 107 4.49 1.10 7.40
CA ALA A 107 3.95 2.41 7.78
C ALA A 107 4.63 3.56 7.03
N ILE A 108 5.98 3.60 7.03
CA ILE A 108 6.75 4.66 6.40
C ILE A 108 6.47 4.71 4.89
N PHE A 109 6.52 3.59 4.19
CA PHE A 109 6.24 3.54 2.76
C PHE A 109 4.85 4.05 2.43
N ASN A 110 3.82 3.60 3.14
CA ASN A 110 2.46 4.09 2.92
C ASN A 110 2.31 5.58 3.25
N MET A 111 2.97 6.06 4.32
CA MET A 111 2.96 7.48 4.69
C MET A 111 3.64 8.39 3.66
N ILE A 112 4.66 7.90 2.94
CA ILE A 112 5.34 8.66 1.89
C ILE A 112 4.64 8.56 0.53
N GLY A 113 3.70 7.61 0.34
CA GLY A 113 2.81 7.57 -0.81
C GLY A 113 2.99 6.43 -1.79
N PHE A 114 3.72 5.36 -1.44
CA PHE A 114 3.83 4.15 -2.27
C PHE A 114 4.26 2.95 -1.43
N TYR A 115 3.99 1.71 -1.91
CA TYR A 115 4.36 0.47 -1.22
C TYR A 115 4.76 -0.64 -2.21
N PRO A 116 5.85 -1.41 -1.95
CA PRO A 116 6.25 -2.56 -2.76
C PRO A 116 5.45 -3.81 -2.37
N ASP A 117 4.23 -3.96 -2.89
CA ASP A 117 3.28 -5.00 -2.50
C ASP A 117 3.56 -6.39 -3.12
N CYS A 118 4.47 -6.48 -4.09
CA CYS A 118 4.91 -7.74 -4.69
C CYS A 118 6.42 -7.91 -4.55
N PRO A 119 6.93 -8.70 -3.58
CA PRO A 119 8.35 -8.96 -3.42
C PRO A 119 8.98 -9.54 -4.70
N GLY A 120 10.12 -8.95 -5.11
CA GLY A 120 10.85 -9.34 -6.32
C GLY A 120 10.39 -8.66 -7.61
N LEU A 121 9.26 -7.97 -7.61
CA LEU A 121 8.82 -7.10 -8.69
C LEU A 121 9.25 -5.65 -8.40
N PRO A 122 10.03 -4.98 -9.27
CA PRO A 122 10.48 -3.61 -9.04
C PRO A 122 9.37 -2.59 -9.35
N GLU A 123 8.23 -2.74 -8.70
CA GLU A 123 7.07 -1.85 -8.80
C GLU A 123 6.52 -1.51 -7.41
N TYR A 124 5.81 -0.40 -7.35
CA TYR A 124 5.15 0.10 -6.15
C TYR A 124 3.71 0.48 -6.44
N THR A 125 2.80 0.07 -5.57
CA THR A 125 1.43 0.59 -5.57
C THR A 125 1.42 1.98 -4.94
N LEU A 126 0.80 2.96 -5.62
CA LEU A 126 0.65 4.31 -5.12
C LEU A 126 -0.43 4.37 -4.04
N THR A 127 -0.10 5.02 -2.93
CA THR A 127 -0.99 5.30 -1.80
C THR A 127 -1.09 6.80 -1.59
N THR A 128 -1.96 7.25 -0.69
CA THR A 128 -2.08 8.69 -0.41
C THR A 128 -1.01 9.13 0.58
N PRO A 129 -0.07 10.03 0.20
CA PRO A 129 0.92 10.52 1.14
C PRO A 129 0.26 11.21 2.36
N VAL A 130 0.76 10.93 3.56
CA VAL A 130 0.33 11.62 4.79
C VAL A 130 0.94 13.03 4.88
N PHE A 131 2.15 13.18 4.35
CA PHE A 131 2.90 14.43 4.39
C PHE A 131 2.59 15.31 3.18
N ASN A 132 2.64 16.63 3.36
CA ASN A 132 2.51 17.58 2.25
C ASN A 132 3.73 17.54 1.32
N LYS A 133 4.90 17.26 1.87
CA LYS A 133 6.14 17.13 1.11
C LYS A 133 7.07 16.10 1.75
N VAL A 134 7.64 15.24 0.91
CA VAL A 134 8.71 14.31 1.25
C VAL A 134 9.87 14.52 0.26
N THR A 135 11.09 14.52 0.77
CA THR A 135 12.30 14.53 -0.05
C THR A 135 13.12 13.27 0.27
N ILE A 136 13.31 12.42 -0.71
CA ILE A 136 14.15 11.23 -0.62
C ILE A 136 15.48 11.54 -1.31
N ARG A 137 16.57 11.51 -0.55
CA ARG A 137 17.93 11.65 -1.09
C ARG A 137 18.37 10.33 -1.66
N LEU A 138 18.76 10.36 -2.93
CA LEU A 138 19.24 9.18 -3.65
C LEU A 138 20.78 9.12 -3.61
N ASP A 139 21.32 7.92 -3.44
CA ASP A 139 22.77 7.72 -3.43
C ASP A 139 23.34 7.92 -4.84
N PRO A 140 24.24 8.91 -5.03
CA PRO A 140 24.83 9.23 -6.34
C PRO A 140 25.69 8.10 -6.92
N LYS A 141 26.05 7.10 -6.12
CA LYS A 141 26.72 5.90 -6.58
C LYS A 141 25.83 5.05 -7.51
N TRP A 142 24.54 5.06 -7.27
CA TRP A 142 23.56 4.20 -7.95
C TRP A 142 22.60 4.98 -8.84
N TYR A 143 22.34 6.25 -8.49
CA TYR A 143 21.30 7.06 -9.15
C TYR A 143 21.91 8.36 -9.71
N LYS A 144 21.52 8.69 -10.93
CA LYS A 144 21.91 9.94 -11.57
C LYS A 144 21.24 11.15 -10.90
N GLU A 145 19.99 10.96 -10.51
CA GLU A 145 19.24 11.99 -9.80
C GLU A 145 19.63 12.01 -8.33
N LYS A 146 19.70 13.20 -7.74
CA LYS A 146 20.12 13.37 -6.35
C LYS A 146 18.99 13.22 -5.36
N GLU A 147 17.77 13.54 -5.80
CA GLU A 147 16.59 13.61 -4.95
C GLU A 147 15.35 13.22 -5.75
N LEU A 148 14.42 12.56 -5.05
CA LEU A 148 13.03 12.40 -5.43
C LEU A 148 12.18 13.25 -4.49
N ILE A 149 11.36 14.13 -5.04
CA ILE A 149 10.44 14.97 -4.29
C ILE A 149 9.02 14.43 -4.51
N ILE A 150 8.30 14.20 -3.41
CA ILE A 150 6.89 13.82 -3.41
C ILE A 150 6.11 14.94 -2.74
N GLU A 151 5.09 15.46 -3.41
CA GLU A 151 4.27 16.55 -2.89
C GLU A 151 2.77 16.29 -3.05
N THR A 152 1.97 16.86 -2.14
CA THR A 152 0.52 16.90 -2.26
C THR A 152 0.02 18.35 -2.29
N ASN A 153 -1.19 18.56 -2.82
CA ASN A 153 -1.89 19.84 -2.72
C ASN A 153 -2.82 19.92 -1.50
N ARG A 154 -2.60 19.08 -0.47
CA ARG A 154 -3.48 19.04 0.70
C ARG A 154 -3.54 20.40 1.40
N THR A 155 -4.72 20.98 1.44
CA THR A 155 -4.98 22.25 2.12
C THR A 155 -5.80 22.07 3.40
N GLN A 156 -6.45 20.90 3.55
CA GLN A 156 -7.28 20.59 4.71
C GLN A 156 -6.97 19.20 5.25
N PRO A 157 -6.97 19.00 6.58
CA PRO A 157 -6.88 17.68 7.18
C PRO A 157 -8.00 16.75 6.64
N GLY A 158 -7.68 15.47 6.46
CA GLY A 158 -8.67 14.48 6.01
C GLY A 158 -8.89 14.40 4.50
N THR A 159 -8.27 15.28 3.70
CA THR A 159 -8.27 15.12 2.24
C THR A 159 -7.49 13.86 1.89
N LEU A 160 -8.19 12.87 1.37
CA LEU A 160 -7.66 11.50 1.27
C LEU A 160 -7.52 11.01 -0.16
N TYR A 161 -8.53 11.28 -1.01
CA TYR A 161 -8.59 10.61 -2.30
C TYR A 161 -7.74 11.30 -3.36
N ILE A 162 -7.01 10.50 -4.14
CA ILE A 162 -6.19 10.97 -5.24
C ILE A 162 -7.11 11.30 -6.43
N ASP A 163 -7.08 12.54 -6.89
CA ASP A 163 -7.74 12.99 -8.13
C ASP A 163 -6.82 12.80 -9.33
N LYS A 164 -5.54 13.20 -9.17
CA LYS A 164 -4.52 13.04 -10.21
C LYS A 164 -3.15 12.74 -9.59
N VAL A 165 -2.34 12.02 -10.37
CA VAL A 165 -0.91 11.88 -10.14
C VAL A 165 -0.16 12.54 -11.30
N LEU A 166 0.86 13.32 -10.99
CA LEU A 166 1.76 13.92 -11.96
C LEU A 166 3.19 13.46 -11.72
N LEU A 167 3.84 12.94 -12.75
CA LEU A 167 5.26 12.61 -12.74
C LEU A 167 6.00 13.63 -13.60
N ASN A 168 6.90 14.41 -13.00
CA ASN A 168 7.58 15.54 -13.67
C ASN A 168 6.63 16.53 -14.37
N GLY A 169 5.47 16.80 -13.75
CA GLY A 169 4.44 17.69 -14.29
C GLY A 169 3.55 17.08 -15.38
N GLN A 170 3.83 15.89 -15.84
CA GLN A 170 3.00 15.17 -16.81
C GLN A 170 2.02 14.22 -16.11
N LYS A 171 0.81 14.12 -16.63
CA LYS A 171 -0.22 13.24 -16.07
C LYS A 171 0.23 11.77 -16.09
N PHE A 172 0.22 11.15 -14.92
CA PHE A 172 0.52 9.74 -14.71
C PHE A 172 -0.79 8.99 -14.47
N ASN A 173 -1.19 8.14 -15.42
CA ASN A 173 -2.52 7.51 -15.43
C ASN A 173 -2.52 6.08 -14.85
N LYS A 174 -1.54 5.76 -14.01
CA LYS A 174 -1.40 4.46 -13.38
C LYS A 174 -1.42 4.62 -11.86
N TYR A 175 -1.75 3.55 -11.15
CA TYR A 175 -1.59 3.45 -9.70
C TYR A 175 -0.48 2.49 -9.28
N HIS A 176 0.31 2.01 -10.27
CA HIS A 176 1.58 1.31 -10.06
C HIS A 176 2.67 2.09 -10.79
N ILE A 177 3.79 2.30 -10.10
CA ILE A 177 4.96 2.97 -10.64
C ILE A 177 6.15 2.03 -10.52
N THR A 178 6.93 1.87 -11.59
CA THR A 178 8.15 1.07 -11.54
C THR A 178 9.23 1.78 -10.72
N HIS A 179 10.17 1.01 -10.17
CA HIS A 179 11.33 1.57 -9.48
C HIS A 179 12.09 2.54 -10.38
N ASP A 180 12.27 2.17 -11.66
CA ASP A 180 12.95 3.01 -12.64
C ASP A 180 12.23 4.34 -12.90
N GLU A 181 10.91 4.30 -13.13
CA GLU A 181 10.09 5.51 -13.26
C GLU A 181 10.20 6.41 -12.01
N LEU A 182 10.22 5.80 -10.82
CA LEU A 182 10.25 6.52 -9.55
C LEU A 182 11.59 7.21 -9.32
N VAL A 183 12.73 6.50 -9.47
CA VAL A 183 14.06 7.04 -9.17
C VAL A 183 14.60 7.99 -10.25
N HIS A 184 14.12 7.89 -11.48
CA HIS A 184 14.41 8.85 -12.54
C HIS A 184 13.37 9.97 -12.64
N GLY A 185 12.22 9.80 -11.96
CA GLY A 185 11.19 10.81 -11.86
C GLY A 185 11.46 11.75 -10.69
N LYS A 186 12.13 12.85 -10.92
CA LYS A 186 12.54 13.83 -9.88
C LYS A 186 11.40 14.35 -9.00
N TYR A 187 10.17 14.35 -9.53
CA TYR A 187 9.03 15.01 -8.90
C TYR A 187 7.74 14.24 -9.13
N LEU A 188 7.18 13.72 -8.04
CA LEU A 188 5.91 13.03 -8.00
C LEU A 188 4.90 13.88 -7.22
N LYS A 189 3.84 14.34 -7.88
CA LYS A 189 2.81 15.16 -7.24
C LYS A 189 1.47 14.45 -7.22
N PHE A 190 0.84 14.47 -6.06
CA PHE A 190 -0.52 14.00 -5.85
C PHE A 190 -1.47 15.20 -5.72
N GLU A 191 -2.45 15.30 -6.60
CA GLU A 191 -3.58 16.20 -6.44
C GLU A 191 -4.70 15.43 -5.76
N LEU A 192 -5.07 15.86 -4.55
CA LEU A 192 -6.05 15.21 -3.68
C LEU A 192 -7.40 15.96 -3.72
N LYS A 193 -8.49 15.24 -3.46
CA LYS A 193 -9.87 15.72 -3.37
C LYS A 193 -10.59 15.17 -2.16
#